data_2a35bc12676f28fc5bbb34c133f2d2ef
#
_entry.id   2a35bc12676f28fc5bbb34c133f2d2ef
#
_cell.length_a   1.000
_cell.length_b   1.000
_cell.length_c   1.000
_cell.angle_alpha   90.00
_cell.angle_beta   90.00
_cell.angle_gamma   90.00
#
_symmetry.space_group_name_H-M   'P 1'
#
loop_
_entity.id
_entity.type
_entity.pdbx_description
1 polymer ?
#
loop_
_entity_poly.entity_id
_entity_poly.type
_entity_poly.pdbx_seq_one_letter_code
_entity_poly.pdbx_strand_id
1 'polypeptide(L)'
;MRAMRAEGFSGYEDLKLTSMPKPSVADGRVLVRMKAAGVTPLDHTILSGGHPRAKAPMVLGGEGAGVVEDPGNSDFPAGSRVMFAGPYGVTEDGTYSEWLAVRKEHLCLIPENIDDVSAAGLPVAYLTARMSLDLAGFEPGKTVLSPAIGGAVGNAVTQLARAQAAKHAISTTTNHAKAEQAHALGFEEVVDLSVEQLGDGVRRITQGYGTDIVIDAIGGEILGQALGALAVGGSLTTLGYAAGRRATIDVTDLIWRRASLKSFSLFAQPAGAWKAAWSVILPLLQSGAVKPIVAKTYPLEQAANALRHLVEDRPFGRVVLTI
;
A
#
# COMPACT_ATOMS: atom_id res chain seq x y z
N MET A 1 -17.76 -6.09 -21.24
CA MET A 1 -17.59 -5.56 -19.90
C MET A 1 -17.19 -4.10 -19.94
N ARG A 2 -17.55 -3.31 -18.94
CA ARG A 2 -17.06 -1.93 -18.78
C ARG A 2 -15.68 -1.95 -18.15
N ALA A 3 -14.82 -1.04 -18.57
CA ALA A 3 -13.50 -0.83 -17.98
C ALA A 3 -13.05 0.62 -18.13
N MET A 4 -12.28 1.11 -17.18
CA MET A 4 -11.58 2.41 -17.27
C MET A 4 -10.21 2.18 -17.89
N ARG A 5 -10.06 2.53 -19.15
CA ARG A 5 -8.87 2.31 -19.97
C ARG A 5 -8.15 3.62 -20.22
N ALA A 6 -6.87 3.62 -19.96
CA ALA A 6 -5.97 4.71 -20.33
C ALA A 6 -5.58 4.54 -21.80
N GLU A 7 -6.03 5.45 -22.67
CA GLU A 7 -5.71 5.46 -24.10
C GLU A 7 -4.32 6.04 -24.38
N GLY A 8 -3.78 6.82 -23.44
CA GLY A 8 -2.46 7.40 -23.40
C GLY A 8 -2.00 7.53 -21.96
N PHE A 9 -0.79 8.07 -21.74
CA PHE A 9 -0.23 8.33 -20.41
C PHE A 9 0.23 9.78 -20.30
N SER A 10 -0.65 10.73 -20.60
CA SER A 10 -0.43 12.17 -20.51
C SER A 10 -1.19 12.85 -19.35
N GLY A 11 -2.08 12.13 -18.69
CA GLY A 11 -2.85 12.61 -17.55
C GLY A 11 -4.27 12.04 -17.48
N TYR A 12 -5.07 12.62 -16.58
CA TYR A 12 -6.42 12.13 -16.25
C TYR A 12 -7.37 12.05 -17.44
N GLU A 13 -7.17 12.90 -18.43
CA GLU A 13 -8.03 12.97 -19.63
C GLU A 13 -7.88 11.76 -20.56
N ASP A 14 -6.80 10.99 -20.41
CA ASP A 14 -6.59 9.77 -21.18
C ASP A 14 -7.40 8.59 -20.63
N LEU A 15 -7.90 8.67 -19.39
CA LEU A 15 -8.65 7.60 -18.74
C LEU A 15 -10.13 7.64 -19.19
N LYS A 16 -10.55 6.66 -19.97
CA LYS A 16 -11.87 6.58 -20.60
C LYS A 16 -12.64 5.34 -20.19
N LEU A 17 -13.95 5.50 -19.97
CA LEU A 17 -14.84 4.35 -19.84
C LEU A 17 -15.04 3.70 -21.22
N THR A 18 -14.70 2.43 -21.32
CA THR A 18 -14.68 1.67 -22.57
C THR A 18 -15.41 0.33 -22.40
N SER A 19 -16.07 -0.12 -23.47
CA SER A 19 -16.60 -1.48 -23.54
C SER A 19 -15.56 -2.42 -24.14
N MET A 20 -15.27 -3.50 -23.43
CA MET A 20 -14.28 -4.49 -23.82
C MET A 20 -14.87 -5.90 -23.78
N PRO A 21 -14.32 -6.89 -24.50
CA PRO A 21 -14.67 -8.29 -24.32
C PRO A 21 -14.41 -8.74 -22.86
N LYS A 22 -15.26 -9.60 -22.34
CA LYS A 22 -15.00 -10.26 -21.05
C LYS A 22 -13.79 -11.19 -21.21
N PRO A 23 -12.80 -11.17 -20.30
CA PRO A 23 -11.63 -12.03 -20.43
C PRO A 23 -11.99 -13.51 -20.32
N SER A 24 -11.31 -14.34 -21.08
CA SER A 24 -11.37 -15.80 -20.95
C SER A 24 -10.38 -16.29 -19.89
N VAL A 25 -10.71 -17.45 -19.29
CA VAL A 25 -9.81 -18.08 -18.33
C VAL A 25 -8.71 -18.83 -19.08
N ALA A 26 -7.47 -18.42 -18.86
CA ALA A 26 -6.28 -19.14 -19.31
C ALA A 26 -5.76 -20.05 -18.20
N ASP A 27 -4.84 -20.97 -18.54
CA ASP A 27 -4.22 -21.85 -17.54
C ASP A 27 -3.51 -21.05 -16.43
N GLY A 28 -3.69 -21.48 -15.18
CA GLY A 28 -3.18 -20.78 -14.00
C GLY A 28 -3.90 -19.49 -13.61
N ARG A 29 -5.05 -19.18 -14.27
CA ARG A 29 -5.86 -18.00 -13.95
C ARG A 29 -7.25 -18.36 -13.44
N VAL A 30 -7.84 -17.41 -12.73
CA VAL A 30 -9.18 -17.45 -12.17
C VAL A 30 -9.91 -16.20 -12.69
N LEU A 31 -11.12 -16.37 -13.20
CA LEU A 31 -11.95 -15.23 -13.56
C LEU A 31 -12.63 -14.66 -12.33
N VAL A 32 -12.34 -13.43 -12.02
CA VAL A 32 -12.93 -12.72 -10.89
C VAL A 32 -13.89 -11.65 -11.42
N ARG A 33 -15.13 -11.69 -10.95
CA ARG A 33 -16.08 -10.59 -11.11
C ARG A 33 -15.77 -9.57 -10.03
N MET A 34 -15.28 -8.42 -10.45
CA MET A 34 -14.84 -7.35 -9.55
C MET A 34 -16.03 -6.77 -8.76
N LYS A 35 -15.76 -6.39 -7.54
CA LYS A 35 -16.66 -5.66 -6.64
C LYS A 35 -16.09 -4.32 -6.25
N ALA A 36 -14.77 -4.24 -6.11
CA ALA A 36 -14.06 -3.02 -5.79
C ALA A 36 -12.61 -3.09 -6.25
N ALA A 37 -12.00 -1.94 -6.51
CA ALA A 37 -10.58 -1.81 -6.85
C ALA A 37 -9.92 -0.71 -6.00
N GLY A 38 -8.75 -1.02 -5.42
CA GLY A 38 -7.95 -0.03 -4.69
C GLY A 38 -7.29 0.95 -5.67
N VAL A 39 -7.31 2.23 -5.30
CA VAL A 39 -6.61 3.29 -6.05
C VAL A 39 -5.26 3.56 -5.41
N THR A 40 -4.20 3.56 -6.23
CA THR A 40 -2.83 3.66 -5.73
C THR A 40 -2.05 4.82 -6.38
N PRO A 41 -1.02 5.36 -5.70
CA PRO A 41 -0.12 6.33 -6.33
C PRO A 41 0.60 5.79 -7.58
N LEU A 42 0.76 4.47 -7.69
CA LEU A 42 1.34 3.83 -8.86
C LEU A 42 0.48 4.03 -10.11
N ASP A 43 -0.85 3.94 -9.96
CA ASP A 43 -1.79 4.16 -11.07
C ASP A 43 -1.64 5.58 -11.64
N HIS A 44 -1.50 6.58 -10.75
CA HIS A 44 -1.21 7.95 -11.17
C HIS A 44 0.17 8.08 -11.85
N THR A 45 1.19 7.42 -11.30
CA THR A 45 2.55 7.40 -11.90
C THR A 45 2.51 6.84 -13.32
N ILE A 46 1.74 5.78 -13.55
CA ILE A 46 1.55 5.18 -14.88
C ILE A 46 0.82 6.14 -15.79
N LEU A 47 -0.33 6.66 -15.36
CA LEU A 47 -1.17 7.57 -16.14
C LEU A 47 -0.45 8.87 -16.54
N SER A 48 0.55 9.28 -15.76
CA SER A 48 1.42 10.43 -16.01
C SER A 48 2.68 10.09 -16.82
N GLY A 49 2.79 8.89 -17.39
CA GLY A 49 3.96 8.46 -18.18
C GLY A 49 5.24 8.19 -17.38
N GLY A 50 5.12 8.14 -16.05
CA GLY A 50 6.28 7.99 -15.15
C GLY A 50 6.77 6.56 -14.95
N HIS A 51 6.11 5.53 -15.53
CA HIS A 51 6.48 4.13 -15.34
C HIS A 51 7.07 3.51 -16.62
N PRO A 52 8.34 3.02 -16.61
CA PRO A 52 9.06 2.66 -17.84
C PRO A 52 8.53 1.40 -18.54
N ARG A 53 7.79 0.53 -17.86
CA ARG A 53 7.27 -0.72 -18.42
C ARG A 53 5.81 -0.66 -18.86
N ALA A 54 5.06 0.36 -18.41
CA ALA A 54 3.66 0.51 -18.80
C ALA A 54 3.55 1.01 -20.24
N LYS A 55 2.57 0.50 -20.97
CA LYS A 55 2.29 0.87 -22.37
C LYS A 55 0.80 1.07 -22.56
N ALA A 56 0.42 2.22 -23.11
CA ALA A 56 -0.96 2.46 -23.52
C ALA A 56 -1.26 1.74 -24.87
N PRO A 57 -2.51 1.36 -25.11
CA PRO A 57 -3.66 1.48 -24.20
C PRO A 57 -3.68 0.36 -23.14
N MET A 58 -4.17 0.67 -21.92
CA MET A 58 -4.19 -0.27 -20.80
C MET A 58 -5.32 0.06 -19.80
N VAL A 59 -5.95 -0.96 -19.24
CA VAL A 59 -6.82 -0.81 -18.05
C VAL A 59 -5.92 -0.69 -16.81
N LEU A 60 -6.13 0.37 -16.00
CA LEU A 60 -5.34 0.60 -14.79
C LEU A 60 -5.81 -0.26 -13.59
N GLY A 61 -5.07 -0.16 -12.48
CA GLY A 61 -5.38 -0.76 -11.19
C GLY A 61 -4.60 -2.02 -10.89
N GLY A 62 -3.86 -2.01 -9.77
CA GLY A 62 -2.95 -3.08 -9.34
C GLY A 62 -3.49 -4.00 -8.25
N GLU A 63 -4.64 -3.66 -7.63
CA GLU A 63 -5.25 -4.43 -6.54
C GLU A 63 -6.76 -4.32 -6.55
N GLY A 64 -7.44 -5.31 -5.98
CA GLY A 64 -8.88 -5.29 -5.89
C GLY A 64 -9.47 -6.47 -5.12
N ALA A 65 -10.79 -6.48 -5.06
CA ALA A 65 -11.60 -7.54 -4.47
C ALA A 65 -12.79 -7.90 -5.37
N GLY A 66 -13.22 -9.13 -5.30
CA GLY A 66 -14.34 -9.61 -6.08
C GLY A 66 -14.75 -11.03 -5.74
N VAL A 67 -15.54 -11.61 -6.61
CA VAL A 67 -16.08 -12.97 -6.46
C VAL A 67 -15.56 -13.84 -7.58
N VAL A 68 -15.07 -15.03 -7.24
CA VAL A 68 -14.65 -16.03 -8.22
C VAL A 68 -15.87 -16.43 -9.07
N GLU A 69 -15.81 -16.15 -10.36
CA GLU A 69 -16.85 -16.54 -11.32
C GLU A 69 -16.50 -17.85 -12.02
N ASP A 70 -15.26 -17.98 -12.48
CA ASP A 70 -14.74 -19.21 -13.07
C ASP A 70 -13.41 -19.58 -12.39
N PRO A 71 -13.35 -20.66 -11.62
CA PRO A 71 -12.15 -21.06 -10.88
C PRO A 71 -10.99 -21.55 -11.76
N GLY A 72 -11.22 -21.87 -13.02
CA GLY A 72 -10.22 -22.52 -13.86
C GLY A 72 -9.70 -23.80 -13.21
N ASN A 73 -8.38 -23.94 -13.13
CA ASN A 73 -7.72 -25.06 -12.44
C ASN A 73 -7.20 -24.68 -11.03
N SER A 74 -7.86 -23.76 -10.34
CA SER A 74 -7.49 -23.34 -8.98
C SER A 74 -8.32 -24.08 -7.91
N ASP A 75 -7.85 -24.02 -6.65
CA ASP A 75 -8.57 -24.52 -5.48
C ASP A 75 -9.60 -23.52 -4.91
N PHE A 76 -9.83 -22.39 -5.56
CA PHE A 76 -10.81 -21.40 -5.14
C PHE A 76 -12.20 -21.75 -5.69
N PRO A 77 -13.19 -22.13 -4.86
CA PRO A 77 -14.53 -22.43 -5.35
C PRO A 77 -15.19 -21.23 -6.03
N ALA A 78 -16.01 -21.47 -7.05
CA ALA A 78 -16.87 -20.42 -7.60
C ALA A 78 -17.77 -19.84 -6.51
N GLY A 79 -17.96 -18.51 -6.51
CA GLY A 79 -18.67 -17.80 -5.46
C GLY A 79 -17.79 -17.34 -4.28
N SER A 80 -16.54 -17.81 -4.18
CA SER A 80 -15.62 -17.35 -3.13
C SER A 80 -15.32 -15.86 -3.26
N ARG A 81 -15.32 -15.15 -2.14
CA ARG A 81 -14.87 -13.75 -2.05
C ARG A 81 -13.35 -13.73 -1.95
N VAL A 82 -12.72 -13.02 -2.87
CA VAL A 82 -11.25 -12.96 -2.97
C VAL A 82 -10.76 -11.52 -3.09
N MET A 83 -9.56 -11.27 -2.53
CA MET A 83 -8.78 -10.05 -2.72
C MET A 83 -7.42 -10.42 -3.30
N PHE A 84 -6.80 -9.48 -4.02
CA PHE A 84 -5.53 -9.74 -4.70
C PHE A 84 -4.81 -8.45 -5.07
N ALA A 85 -3.50 -8.58 -5.30
CA ALA A 85 -2.69 -7.59 -5.99
C ALA A 85 -1.79 -8.28 -7.02
N GLY A 86 -1.22 -7.50 -7.94
CA GLY A 86 -0.31 -8.03 -8.96
C GLY A 86 0.18 -6.94 -9.89
N PRO A 87 0.95 -7.31 -10.93
CA PRO A 87 1.43 -6.37 -11.93
C PRO A 87 0.33 -5.92 -12.92
N TYR A 88 -0.93 -6.07 -12.52
CA TYR A 88 -2.11 -5.59 -13.23
C TYR A 88 -2.07 -4.07 -13.32
N GLY A 89 -2.51 -3.52 -14.44
CA GLY A 89 -2.40 -2.10 -14.72
C GLY A 89 -0.96 -1.61 -14.93
N VAL A 90 0.04 -2.52 -14.99
CA VAL A 90 1.47 -2.22 -15.23
C VAL A 90 1.98 -2.88 -16.49
N THR A 91 1.80 -4.20 -16.60
CA THR A 91 2.27 -5.02 -17.75
C THR A 91 1.14 -5.79 -18.41
N GLU A 92 -0.03 -5.80 -17.83
CA GLU A 92 -1.27 -6.42 -18.30
C GLU A 92 -2.45 -5.59 -17.78
N ASP A 93 -3.64 -5.75 -18.37
CA ASP A 93 -4.84 -5.03 -17.96
C ASP A 93 -5.15 -5.22 -16.47
N GLY A 94 -5.67 -4.16 -15.85
CA GLY A 94 -5.83 -4.03 -14.40
C GLY A 94 -7.25 -4.12 -13.89
N THR A 95 -7.39 -3.78 -12.60
CA THR A 95 -8.60 -3.99 -11.79
C THR A 95 -9.71 -2.97 -12.01
N TYR A 96 -9.49 -1.90 -12.80
CA TYR A 96 -10.52 -0.91 -13.09
C TYR A 96 -11.47 -1.41 -14.18
N SER A 97 -12.05 -2.58 -13.96
CA SER A 97 -12.92 -3.31 -14.89
C SER A 97 -13.91 -4.20 -14.17
N GLU A 98 -15.00 -4.59 -14.83
CA GLU A 98 -16.01 -5.48 -14.23
C GLU A 98 -15.53 -6.94 -14.06
N TRP A 99 -14.56 -7.40 -14.85
CA TRP A 99 -13.96 -8.73 -14.74
C TRP A 99 -12.46 -8.67 -15.00
N LEU A 100 -11.71 -9.51 -14.28
CA LEU A 100 -10.30 -9.69 -14.48
C LEU A 100 -9.93 -11.19 -14.38
N ALA A 101 -9.06 -11.66 -15.28
CA ALA A 101 -8.45 -12.98 -15.19
C ALA A 101 -7.18 -12.90 -14.33
N VAL A 102 -7.30 -13.25 -13.06
CA VAL A 102 -6.27 -13.12 -12.02
C VAL A 102 -5.44 -14.39 -11.92
N ARG A 103 -4.13 -14.28 -11.74
CA ARG A 103 -3.27 -15.43 -11.44
C ARG A 103 -3.65 -16.04 -10.09
N LYS A 104 -3.83 -17.36 -10.04
CA LYS A 104 -4.31 -18.05 -8.83
C LYS A 104 -3.38 -17.82 -7.61
N GLU A 105 -2.08 -17.70 -7.83
CA GLU A 105 -1.10 -17.44 -6.77
C GLU A 105 -1.18 -16.04 -6.15
N HIS A 106 -1.89 -15.10 -6.79
CA HIS A 106 -2.11 -13.75 -6.26
C HIS A 106 -3.36 -13.64 -5.39
N LEU A 107 -4.24 -14.64 -5.45
CA LEU A 107 -5.52 -14.62 -4.75
C LEU A 107 -5.37 -14.94 -3.26
N CYS A 108 -6.18 -14.26 -2.47
CA CYS A 108 -6.36 -14.51 -1.05
C CYS A 108 -7.87 -14.47 -0.72
N LEU A 109 -8.37 -15.39 0.09
CA LEU A 109 -9.76 -15.35 0.57
C LEU A 109 -9.96 -14.14 1.48
N ILE A 110 -11.09 -13.47 1.32
CA ILE A 110 -11.47 -12.35 2.19
C ILE A 110 -12.07 -12.93 3.48
N PRO A 111 -11.59 -12.50 4.68
CA PRO A 111 -12.22 -12.85 5.94
C PRO A 111 -13.70 -12.40 5.98
N GLU A 112 -14.56 -13.16 6.66
CA GLU A 112 -16.01 -12.87 6.71
C GLU A 112 -16.34 -11.49 7.29
N ASN A 113 -15.55 -11.04 8.27
CA ASN A 113 -15.71 -9.75 8.93
C ASN A 113 -15.18 -8.55 8.12
N ILE A 114 -14.65 -8.75 6.92
CA ILE A 114 -14.14 -7.70 6.03
C ILE A 114 -15.06 -7.58 4.81
N ASP A 115 -15.55 -6.39 4.54
CA ASP A 115 -16.34 -6.10 3.33
C ASP A 115 -15.45 -5.97 2.09
N ASP A 116 -16.07 -6.02 0.88
CA ASP A 116 -15.34 -6.02 -0.38
C ASP A 116 -14.60 -4.70 -0.66
N VAL A 117 -15.16 -3.58 -0.20
CA VAL A 117 -14.55 -2.25 -0.37
C VAL A 117 -13.28 -2.14 0.47
N SER A 118 -13.37 -2.53 1.74
CA SER A 118 -12.22 -2.60 2.64
C SER A 118 -11.15 -3.57 2.12
N ALA A 119 -11.58 -4.75 1.65
CA ALA A 119 -10.70 -5.78 1.12
C ALA A 119 -9.93 -5.34 -0.13
N ALA A 120 -10.57 -4.55 -1.01
CA ALA A 120 -9.94 -4.08 -2.25
C ALA A 120 -8.71 -3.17 -2.03
N GLY A 121 -8.63 -2.50 -0.89
CA GLY A 121 -7.52 -1.61 -0.54
C GLY A 121 -6.44 -2.24 0.35
N LEU A 122 -6.56 -3.52 0.70
CA LEU A 122 -5.62 -4.19 1.61
C LEU A 122 -4.34 -4.70 0.92
N PRO A 123 -4.41 -5.40 -0.25
CA PRO A 123 -3.32 -6.26 -0.68
C PRO A 123 -2.00 -5.53 -0.88
N VAL A 124 -1.96 -4.46 -1.66
CA VAL A 124 -0.71 -3.72 -1.91
C VAL A 124 -0.12 -3.17 -0.61
N ALA A 125 -0.97 -2.54 0.22
CA ALA A 125 -0.50 -1.88 1.44
C ALA A 125 0.02 -2.87 2.49
N TYR A 126 -0.76 -3.91 2.79
CA TYR A 126 -0.45 -4.82 3.89
C TYR A 126 0.62 -5.85 3.53
N LEU A 127 0.64 -6.35 2.29
CA LEU A 127 1.75 -7.18 1.81
C LEU A 127 3.07 -6.41 1.80
N THR A 128 3.05 -5.17 1.29
CA THR A 128 4.23 -4.30 1.32
C THR A 128 4.70 -4.05 2.75
N ALA A 129 3.79 -3.71 3.66
CA ALA A 129 4.12 -3.45 5.05
C ALA A 129 4.72 -4.68 5.73
N ARG A 130 4.05 -5.85 5.63
CA ARG A 130 4.53 -7.08 6.26
C ARG A 130 5.90 -7.49 5.74
N MET A 131 6.04 -7.56 4.42
CA MET A 131 7.27 -8.06 3.81
C MET A 131 8.44 -7.09 3.97
N SER A 132 8.19 -5.78 4.00
CA SER A 132 9.24 -4.80 4.30
C SER A 132 9.68 -4.82 5.77
N LEU A 133 8.76 -5.08 6.71
CA LEU A 133 9.09 -5.34 8.12
C LEU A 133 9.96 -6.59 8.26
N ASP A 134 9.65 -7.68 7.55
CA ASP A 134 10.46 -8.91 7.53
C ASP A 134 11.87 -8.64 6.98
N LEU A 135 11.96 -7.93 5.85
CA LEU A 135 13.23 -7.55 5.25
C LEU A 135 14.09 -6.68 6.18
N ALA A 136 13.45 -5.82 6.97
CA ALA A 136 14.12 -4.96 7.96
C ALA A 136 14.53 -5.73 9.22
N GLY A 137 14.08 -6.97 9.43
CA GLY A 137 14.36 -7.78 10.61
C GLY A 137 13.49 -7.40 11.82
N PHE A 138 12.20 -7.15 11.57
CA PHE A 138 11.26 -6.82 12.64
C PHE A 138 11.03 -8.00 13.58
N GLU A 139 11.12 -7.72 14.88
CA GLU A 139 10.81 -8.61 15.99
C GLU A 139 10.02 -7.85 17.06
N PRO A 140 9.23 -8.52 17.92
CA PRO A 140 8.60 -7.90 19.08
C PRO A 140 9.59 -7.11 19.94
N GLY A 141 9.16 -5.96 20.44
CA GLY A 141 10.01 -5.06 21.22
C GLY A 141 10.87 -4.06 20.41
N LYS A 142 10.90 -4.17 19.08
CA LYS A 142 11.56 -3.19 18.21
C LYS A 142 10.75 -1.88 18.11
N THR A 143 11.46 -0.77 17.94
CA THR A 143 10.89 0.54 17.63
C THR A 143 10.83 0.75 16.13
N VAL A 144 9.64 0.96 15.60
CA VAL A 144 9.36 1.11 14.16
C VAL A 144 8.88 2.52 13.88
N LEU A 145 9.44 3.14 12.85
CA LEU A 145 8.93 4.38 12.25
C LEU A 145 8.45 4.10 10.82
N SER A 146 7.22 4.50 10.50
CA SER A 146 6.77 4.55 9.12
C SER A 146 6.05 5.87 8.85
N PRO A 147 6.65 6.79 8.06
CA PRO A 147 6.07 8.09 7.78
C PRO A 147 4.71 8.01 7.08
N ALA A 148 3.90 9.08 7.24
CA ALA A 148 2.56 9.28 6.66
C ALA A 148 1.48 8.30 7.17
N ILE A 149 1.03 8.53 8.39
CA ILE A 149 -0.05 7.76 9.02
C ILE A 149 -1.36 7.72 8.21
N GLY A 150 -1.68 8.77 7.48
CA GLY A 150 -2.85 8.80 6.58
C GLY A 150 -2.64 8.03 5.28
N GLY A 151 -1.42 7.66 4.93
CA GLY A 151 -1.09 6.90 3.73
C GLY A 151 -1.27 5.39 3.92
N ALA A 152 -1.50 4.67 2.82
CA ALA A 152 -1.79 3.24 2.84
C ALA A 152 -0.70 2.40 3.53
N VAL A 153 0.55 2.56 3.12
CA VAL A 153 1.68 1.76 3.66
C VAL A 153 2.06 2.22 5.06
N GLY A 154 2.17 3.54 5.31
CA GLY A 154 2.49 4.07 6.63
C GLY A 154 1.50 3.60 7.69
N ASN A 155 0.21 3.62 7.36
CA ASN A 155 -0.85 3.12 8.23
C ASN A 155 -0.74 1.61 8.46
N ALA A 156 -0.56 0.82 7.39
CA ALA A 156 -0.45 -0.64 7.48
C ALA A 156 0.77 -1.07 8.31
N VAL A 157 1.94 -0.44 8.11
CA VAL A 157 3.16 -0.72 8.91
C VAL A 157 2.91 -0.42 10.38
N THR A 158 2.35 0.76 10.71
CA THR A 158 2.08 1.17 12.09
C THR A 158 1.14 0.19 12.78
N GLN A 159 0.06 -0.22 12.12
CA GLN A 159 -0.89 -1.19 12.66
C GLN A 159 -0.26 -2.57 12.85
N LEU A 160 0.45 -3.09 11.83
CA LEU A 160 1.10 -4.41 11.90
C LEU A 160 2.20 -4.46 12.96
N ALA A 161 3.03 -3.43 13.07
CA ALA A 161 4.07 -3.34 14.08
C ALA A 161 3.46 -3.35 15.49
N ARG A 162 2.43 -2.51 15.71
CA ARG A 162 1.70 -2.45 17.00
C ARG A 162 1.04 -3.79 17.34
N ALA A 163 0.32 -4.40 16.40
CA ALA A 163 -0.36 -5.68 16.62
C ALA A 163 0.61 -6.83 16.91
N GLN A 164 1.87 -6.71 16.53
CA GLN A 164 2.94 -7.68 16.76
C GLN A 164 3.91 -7.22 17.85
N ALA A 165 3.44 -6.42 18.82
CA ALA A 165 4.17 -6.01 20.01
C ALA A 165 5.47 -5.23 19.75
N ALA A 166 5.48 -4.33 18.77
CA ALA A 166 6.50 -3.30 18.69
C ALA A 166 6.56 -2.51 20.01
N LYS A 167 7.75 -2.10 20.44
CA LYS A 167 7.90 -1.23 21.62
C LYS A 167 7.30 0.15 21.35
N HIS A 168 7.58 0.69 20.16
CA HIS A 168 6.99 1.90 19.62
C HIS A 168 6.64 1.68 18.16
N ALA A 169 5.45 2.14 17.73
CA ALA A 169 4.99 2.12 16.35
C ALA A 169 4.68 3.56 15.92
N ILE A 170 5.74 4.27 15.57
CA ILE A 170 5.72 5.72 15.30
C ILE A 170 5.34 5.98 13.85
N SER A 171 4.52 6.99 13.63
CA SER A 171 4.26 7.51 12.29
C SER A 171 4.35 9.04 12.26
N THR A 172 4.09 9.64 11.10
CA THR A 172 4.14 11.10 10.93
C THR A 172 2.94 11.63 10.16
N THR A 173 2.67 12.91 10.31
CA THR A 173 1.80 13.67 9.43
C THR A 173 2.35 15.07 9.23
N THR A 174 1.99 15.74 8.12
CA THR A 174 2.35 17.14 7.83
C THR A 174 1.21 18.12 8.11
N ASN A 175 0.12 17.65 8.72
CA ASN A 175 -1.10 18.42 8.92
C ASN A 175 -1.67 18.11 10.29
N HIS A 176 -1.87 19.15 11.10
CA HIS A 176 -2.36 19.03 12.49
C HIS A 176 -3.73 18.34 12.57
N ALA A 177 -4.68 18.68 11.69
CA ALA A 177 -5.99 18.02 11.68
C ALA A 177 -5.91 16.52 11.42
N LYS A 178 -4.92 16.06 10.64
CA LYS A 178 -4.65 14.63 10.46
C LYS A 178 -3.97 13.99 11.67
N ALA A 179 -3.19 14.75 12.45
CA ALA A 179 -2.68 14.27 13.73
C ALA A 179 -3.83 14.02 14.71
N GLU A 180 -4.75 14.96 14.84
CA GLU A 180 -5.96 14.81 15.66
C GLU A 180 -6.83 13.62 15.20
N GLN A 181 -7.03 13.47 13.88
CA GLN A 181 -7.74 12.32 13.33
C GLN A 181 -7.05 10.99 13.64
N ALA A 182 -5.71 10.93 13.55
CA ALA A 182 -4.94 9.75 13.91
C ALA A 182 -5.12 9.41 15.39
N HIS A 183 -5.02 10.39 16.28
CA HIS A 183 -5.25 10.20 17.72
C HIS A 183 -6.67 9.69 18.01
N ALA A 184 -7.69 10.25 17.37
CA ALA A 184 -9.08 9.80 17.50
C ALA A 184 -9.27 8.34 17.03
N LEU A 185 -8.43 7.85 16.12
CA LEU A 185 -8.39 6.46 15.67
C LEU A 185 -7.46 5.55 16.52
N GLY A 186 -6.88 6.09 17.61
CA GLY A 186 -6.05 5.35 18.54
C GLY A 186 -4.57 5.23 18.13
N PHE A 187 -4.08 6.06 17.21
CA PHE A 187 -2.66 6.17 16.88
C PHE A 187 -2.02 7.25 17.75
N GLU A 188 -1.45 6.86 18.89
CA GLU A 188 -0.92 7.80 19.89
C GLU A 188 0.47 8.33 19.54
N GLU A 189 1.29 7.54 18.85
CA GLU A 189 2.70 7.86 18.55
C GLU A 189 2.84 8.47 17.15
N VAL A 190 2.23 9.64 16.94
CA VAL A 190 2.29 10.39 15.68
C VAL A 190 3.07 11.67 15.87
N VAL A 191 4.11 11.87 15.05
CA VAL A 191 4.88 13.11 14.98
C VAL A 191 4.20 14.06 14.01
N ASP A 192 3.72 15.19 14.50
CA ASP A 192 3.13 16.25 13.70
C ASP A 192 4.24 17.16 13.15
N LEU A 193 4.60 16.93 11.89
CA LEU A 193 5.67 17.70 11.20
C LEU A 193 5.29 19.16 10.90
N SER A 194 4.05 19.58 11.19
CA SER A 194 3.67 20.99 11.12
C SER A 194 4.13 21.79 12.34
N VAL A 195 4.49 21.11 13.44
CA VAL A 195 4.86 21.75 14.73
C VAL A 195 6.21 21.29 15.27
N GLU A 196 6.75 20.12 14.87
CA GLU A 196 8.04 19.63 15.32
C GLU A 196 8.82 18.94 14.19
N GLN A 197 10.16 18.85 14.32
CA GLN A 197 10.98 18.10 13.38
C GLN A 197 10.86 16.59 13.63
N LEU A 198 10.97 15.79 12.57
CA LEU A 198 10.85 14.31 12.67
C LEU A 198 11.79 13.73 13.72
N GLY A 199 13.07 14.13 13.69
CA GLY A 199 14.07 13.64 14.65
C GLY A 199 13.77 14.02 16.09
N ASP A 200 13.19 15.22 16.33
CA ASP A 200 12.80 15.66 17.68
C ASP A 200 11.63 14.86 18.20
N GLY A 201 10.60 14.68 17.38
CA GLY A 201 9.43 13.85 17.71
C GLY A 201 9.83 12.41 18.04
N VAL A 202 10.69 11.80 17.21
CA VAL A 202 11.22 10.45 17.49
C VAL A 202 12.00 10.42 18.80
N ARG A 203 12.90 11.38 19.05
CA ARG A 203 13.65 11.44 20.32
C ARG A 203 12.73 11.61 21.52
N ARG A 204 11.72 12.43 21.42
CA ARG A 204 10.71 12.64 22.46
C ARG A 204 9.99 11.32 22.81
N ILE A 205 9.50 10.60 21.81
CA ILE A 205 8.75 9.34 21.99
C ILE A 205 9.67 8.24 22.54
N THR A 206 10.89 8.12 22.00
CA THR A 206 11.84 7.05 22.33
C THR A 206 12.80 7.37 23.46
N GLN A 207 12.64 8.53 24.13
CA GLN A 207 13.54 9.01 25.18
C GLN A 207 15.00 9.05 24.72
N GLY A 208 15.23 9.47 23.47
CA GLY A 208 16.55 9.61 22.89
C GLY A 208 17.12 8.36 22.20
N TYR A 209 16.45 7.20 22.30
CA TYR A 209 16.96 5.95 21.72
C TYR A 209 16.98 5.97 20.17
N GLY A 210 15.98 6.53 19.51
CA GLY A 210 15.79 6.47 18.07
C GLY A 210 14.95 5.27 17.65
N THR A 211 15.00 4.91 16.35
CA THR A 211 14.20 3.82 15.78
C THR A 211 15.07 2.66 15.31
N ASP A 212 14.70 1.42 15.60
CA ASP A 212 15.40 0.23 15.09
C ASP A 212 15.14 0.05 13.61
N ILE A 213 13.91 0.36 13.18
CA ILE A 213 13.42 0.12 11.82
C ILE A 213 12.69 1.34 11.30
N VAL A 214 13.02 1.73 10.08
CA VAL A 214 12.24 2.70 9.28
C VAL A 214 11.74 2.00 8.03
N ILE A 215 10.43 2.12 7.76
CA ILE A 215 9.82 1.73 6.49
C ILE A 215 9.35 3.00 5.79
N ASP A 216 10.08 3.42 4.77
CA ASP A 216 9.85 4.67 4.05
C ASP A 216 9.13 4.44 2.71
N ALA A 217 7.85 4.83 2.66
CA ALA A 217 7.03 4.81 1.44
C ALA A 217 6.94 6.19 0.76
N ILE A 218 7.69 7.20 1.24
CA ILE A 218 7.53 8.61 0.86
C ILE A 218 8.69 9.12 0.04
N GLY A 219 9.92 8.76 0.42
CA GLY A 219 11.12 9.30 -0.21
C GLY A 219 11.33 10.79 0.06
N GLY A 220 12.02 11.47 -0.85
CA GLY A 220 12.32 12.90 -0.72
C GLY A 220 13.12 13.22 0.54
N GLU A 221 12.95 14.41 1.09
CA GLU A 221 13.67 14.87 2.29
C GLU A 221 13.33 14.06 3.55
N ILE A 222 12.13 13.48 3.61
CA ILE A 222 11.69 12.64 4.74
C ILE A 222 12.59 11.41 4.89
N LEU A 223 13.08 10.83 3.79
CA LEU A 223 14.02 9.71 3.84
C LEU A 223 15.29 10.07 4.59
N GLY A 224 15.88 11.24 4.28
CA GLY A 224 17.09 11.71 4.98
C GLY A 224 16.86 11.97 6.46
N GLN A 225 15.76 12.63 6.80
CA GLN A 225 15.38 12.88 8.21
C GLN A 225 15.12 11.58 8.97
N ALA A 226 14.45 10.61 8.35
CA ALA A 226 14.17 9.32 8.95
C ALA A 226 15.45 8.47 9.15
N LEU A 227 16.41 8.57 8.23
CA LEU A 227 17.75 7.98 8.41
C LEU A 227 18.46 8.54 9.64
N GLY A 228 18.43 9.87 9.84
CA GLY A 228 18.97 10.55 10.99
C GLY A 228 18.24 10.25 12.32
N ALA A 229 17.06 9.65 12.27
CA ALA A 229 16.29 9.22 13.44
C ALA A 229 16.54 7.76 13.85
N LEU A 230 17.34 6.99 13.07
CA LEU A 230 17.67 5.60 13.41
C LEU A 230 18.49 5.49 14.72
N ALA A 231 18.26 4.44 15.45
CA ALA A 231 19.15 3.98 16.52
C ALA A 231 20.43 3.37 15.91
N VAL A 232 21.45 3.14 16.76
CA VAL A 232 22.69 2.49 16.32
C VAL A 232 22.40 1.04 15.90
N GLY A 233 22.80 0.68 14.66
CA GLY A 233 22.51 -0.60 14.04
C GLY A 233 21.14 -0.69 13.37
N GLY A 234 20.40 0.43 13.31
CA GLY A 234 19.08 0.48 12.71
C GLY A 234 19.06 0.26 11.19
N SER A 235 17.90 -0.08 10.65
CA SER A 235 17.68 -0.38 9.24
C SER A 235 16.56 0.50 8.66
N LEU A 236 16.84 1.17 7.54
CA LEU A 236 15.84 1.86 6.74
C LEU A 236 15.57 1.08 5.45
N THR A 237 14.30 0.77 5.20
CA THR A 237 13.84 0.19 3.94
C THR A 237 12.99 1.22 3.19
N THR A 238 13.48 1.67 2.01
CA THR A 238 12.72 2.57 1.13
C THR A 238 12.01 1.80 0.04
N LEU A 239 10.79 2.24 -0.30
CA LEU A 239 9.93 1.55 -1.25
C LEU A 239 9.01 2.48 -2.05
N GLY A 240 9.02 3.79 -1.74
CA GLY A 240 8.18 4.76 -2.40
C GLY A 240 8.86 6.12 -2.57
N TYR A 241 8.22 6.99 -3.34
CA TYR A 241 8.75 8.31 -3.71
C TYR A 241 7.65 9.38 -3.84
N ALA A 242 6.59 9.27 -3.02
CA ALA A 242 5.43 10.18 -3.06
C ALA A 242 5.80 11.65 -2.75
N ALA A 243 6.85 11.90 -1.95
CA ALA A 243 7.37 13.23 -1.66
C ALA A 243 8.58 13.64 -2.55
N GLY A 244 9.10 12.71 -3.35
CA GLY A 244 10.19 13.00 -4.29
C GLY A 244 11.08 11.79 -4.59
N ARG A 245 11.67 11.80 -5.78
CA ARG A 245 12.59 10.74 -6.27
C ARG A 245 14.03 10.95 -5.85
N ARG A 246 14.36 12.08 -5.26
CA ARG A 246 15.71 12.43 -4.79
C ARG A 246 15.65 12.72 -3.30
N ALA A 247 16.66 12.27 -2.57
CA ALA A 247 16.81 12.50 -1.15
C ALA A 247 18.24 12.97 -0.86
N THR A 248 18.38 13.88 0.10
CA THR A 248 19.68 14.24 0.68
C THR A 248 19.86 13.45 1.96
N ILE A 249 20.98 12.75 2.11
CA ILE A 249 21.34 12.03 3.33
C ILE A 249 22.63 12.56 3.90
N ASP A 250 22.73 12.63 5.22
CA ASP A 250 24.01 12.85 5.88
C ASP A 250 24.76 11.50 5.96
N VAL A 251 25.91 11.45 5.30
CA VAL A 251 26.73 10.22 5.26
C VAL A 251 27.21 9.84 6.67
N THR A 252 27.39 10.81 7.55
CA THR A 252 27.78 10.56 8.94
C THR A 252 26.71 9.80 9.72
N ASP A 253 25.41 9.98 9.41
CA ASP A 253 24.34 9.19 10.00
C ASP A 253 24.48 7.70 9.65
N LEU A 254 24.84 7.37 8.40
CA LEU A 254 25.13 5.98 8.02
C LEU A 254 26.30 5.40 8.80
N ILE A 255 27.40 6.16 8.88
CA ILE A 255 28.66 5.68 9.49
C ILE A 255 28.52 5.53 11.02
N TRP A 256 28.09 6.59 11.71
CA TRP A 256 28.07 6.61 13.18
C TRP A 256 26.95 5.76 13.76
N ARG A 257 25.83 5.68 13.05
CA ARG A 257 24.72 4.79 13.45
C ARG A 257 24.92 3.36 12.97
N ARG A 258 25.94 3.08 12.13
CA ARG A 258 26.11 1.76 11.48
C ARG A 258 24.80 1.31 10.81
N ALA A 259 24.12 2.26 10.17
CA ALA A 259 22.78 2.06 9.60
C ALA A 259 22.84 1.25 8.31
N SER A 260 21.77 0.49 8.05
CA SER A 260 21.55 -0.20 6.77
C SER A 260 20.47 0.54 5.96
N LEU A 261 20.73 0.75 4.68
CA LEU A 261 19.74 1.23 3.72
C LEU A 261 19.41 0.12 2.72
N LYS A 262 18.13 -0.26 2.65
CA LYS A 262 17.63 -1.32 1.78
C LYS A 262 16.54 -0.78 0.87
N SER A 263 16.24 -1.47 -0.22
CA SER A 263 15.10 -1.19 -1.09
C SER A 263 14.13 -2.37 -1.09
N PHE A 264 12.84 -2.08 -1.34
CA PHE A 264 11.82 -3.10 -1.46
C PHE A 264 10.89 -2.82 -2.66
N SER A 265 10.48 -3.88 -3.35
CA SER A 265 9.46 -3.84 -4.41
C SER A 265 8.55 -5.05 -4.27
N LEU A 266 7.25 -4.81 -4.06
CA LEU A 266 6.25 -5.86 -3.84
C LEU A 266 6.16 -6.84 -5.01
N PHE A 267 6.06 -6.32 -6.24
CA PHE A 267 5.87 -7.15 -7.43
C PHE A 267 7.14 -7.87 -7.91
N ALA A 268 8.27 -7.65 -7.24
CA ALA A 268 9.50 -8.40 -7.44
C ALA A 268 9.62 -9.61 -6.48
N GLN A 269 8.69 -9.74 -5.52
CA GLN A 269 8.73 -10.81 -4.53
C GLN A 269 8.10 -12.10 -5.08
N PRO A 270 8.64 -13.29 -4.73
CA PRO A 270 8.08 -14.56 -5.17
C PRO A 270 6.71 -14.83 -4.52
N ALA A 271 5.82 -15.57 -5.19
CA ALA A 271 4.48 -15.88 -4.72
C ALA A 271 4.45 -16.58 -3.34
N GLY A 272 5.46 -17.39 -3.02
CA GLY A 272 5.60 -18.02 -1.70
C GLY A 272 5.74 -17.03 -0.56
N ALA A 273 6.42 -15.90 -0.79
CA ALA A 273 6.55 -14.83 0.20
C ALA A 273 5.20 -14.12 0.45
N TRP A 274 4.36 -13.99 -0.56
CA TRP A 274 3.01 -13.42 -0.42
C TRP A 274 2.13 -14.31 0.47
N LYS A 275 2.16 -15.63 0.23
CA LYS A 275 1.43 -16.60 1.07
C LYS A 275 1.88 -16.55 2.53
N ALA A 276 3.20 -16.46 2.77
CA ALA A 276 3.75 -16.31 4.12
C ALA A 276 3.31 -14.98 4.77
N ALA A 277 3.31 -13.88 4.04
CA ALA A 277 2.81 -12.60 4.57
C ALA A 277 1.32 -12.67 4.93
N TRP A 278 0.48 -13.23 4.07
CA TRP A 278 -0.94 -13.41 4.35
C TRP A 278 -1.21 -14.30 5.58
N SER A 279 -0.40 -15.33 5.84
CA SER A 279 -0.56 -16.19 7.04
C SER A 279 -0.42 -15.42 8.36
N VAL A 280 0.30 -14.29 8.35
CA VAL A 280 0.42 -13.37 9.50
C VAL A 280 -0.68 -12.31 9.48
N ILE A 281 -1.01 -11.74 8.32
CA ILE A 281 -1.96 -10.63 8.20
C ILE A 281 -3.40 -11.07 8.49
N LEU A 282 -3.83 -12.22 7.93
CA LEU A 282 -5.22 -12.68 8.02
C LEU A 282 -5.71 -12.85 9.47
N PRO A 283 -4.98 -13.51 10.39
CA PRO A 283 -5.41 -13.60 11.80
C PRO A 283 -5.59 -12.24 12.47
N LEU A 284 -4.74 -11.25 12.12
CA LEU A 284 -4.82 -9.90 12.67
C LEU A 284 -6.04 -9.13 12.15
N LEU A 285 -6.42 -9.34 10.89
CA LEU A 285 -7.67 -8.82 10.31
C LEU A 285 -8.90 -9.50 10.94
N GLN A 286 -8.88 -10.83 11.09
CA GLN A 286 -9.97 -11.60 11.67
C GLN A 286 -10.24 -11.23 13.13
N SER A 287 -9.20 -11.00 13.92
CA SER A 287 -9.31 -10.57 15.32
C SER A 287 -9.69 -9.08 15.47
N GLY A 288 -9.63 -8.29 14.41
CA GLY A 288 -9.81 -6.84 14.46
C GLY A 288 -8.64 -6.08 15.09
N ALA A 289 -7.49 -6.73 15.34
CA ALA A 289 -6.26 -6.08 15.79
C ALA A 289 -5.70 -5.11 14.73
N VAL A 290 -6.02 -5.35 13.47
CA VAL A 290 -5.72 -4.50 12.33
C VAL A 290 -7.03 -4.20 11.59
N LYS A 291 -7.25 -2.93 11.25
CA LYS A 291 -8.48 -2.47 10.61
C LYS A 291 -8.17 -1.63 9.38
N PRO A 292 -8.69 -1.98 8.19
CA PRO A 292 -8.56 -1.12 7.02
C PRO A 292 -9.30 0.20 7.23
N ILE A 293 -8.70 1.30 6.76
CA ILE A 293 -9.32 2.63 6.82
C ILE A 293 -9.62 3.06 5.38
N VAL A 294 -10.89 3.17 5.05
CA VAL A 294 -11.38 3.68 3.76
C VAL A 294 -11.77 5.14 3.94
N ALA A 295 -11.13 6.02 3.19
CA ALA A 295 -11.41 7.45 3.22
C ALA A 295 -12.62 7.80 2.36
N LYS A 296 -12.68 7.25 1.14
CA LYS A 296 -13.75 7.55 0.19
C LYS A 296 -13.87 6.50 -0.90
N THR A 297 -15.10 6.28 -1.34
CA THR A 297 -15.42 5.43 -2.50
C THR A 297 -15.87 6.28 -3.69
N TYR A 298 -15.62 5.78 -4.89
CA TYR A 298 -16.06 6.34 -6.15
C TYR A 298 -16.60 5.23 -7.05
N PRO A 299 -17.62 5.46 -7.86
CA PRO A 299 -18.02 4.49 -8.90
C PRO A 299 -16.91 4.35 -9.96
N LEU A 300 -16.86 3.22 -10.64
CA LEU A 300 -15.81 2.87 -11.62
C LEU A 300 -15.57 4.01 -12.63
N GLU A 301 -16.62 4.58 -13.18
CA GLU A 301 -16.58 5.66 -14.19
C GLU A 301 -15.97 6.97 -13.67
N GLN A 302 -15.81 7.11 -12.36
CA GLN A 302 -15.16 8.26 -11.73
C GLN A 302 -13.69 7.98 -11.33
N ALA A 303 -13.04 7.00 -11.91
CA ALA A 303 -11.66 6.64 -11.59
C ALA A 303 -10.68 7.81 -11.72
N ALA A 304 -10.86 8.71 -12.68
CA ALA A 304 -10.05 9.93 -12.80
C ALA A 304 -10.19 10.85 -11.58
N ASN A 305 -11.42 11.03 -11.08
CA ASN A 305 -11.69 11.82 -9.87
C ASN A 305 -11.12 11.14 -8.62
N ALA A 306 -11.21 9.82 -8.54
CA ALA A 306 -10.63 9.05 -7.44
C ALA A 306 -9.10 9.18 -7.38
N LEU A 307 -8.42 9.10 -8.52
CA LEU A 307 -6.97 9.33 -8.64
C LEU A 307 -6.58 10.76 -8.26
N ARG A 308 -7.34 11.76 -8.74
CA ARG A 308 -7.11 13.17 -8.38
C ARG A 308 -7.26 13.38 -6.88
N HIS A 309 -8.34 12.88 -6.28
CA HIS A 309 -8.56 12.95 -4.83
C HIS A 309 -7.41 12.30 -4.03
N LEU A 310 -6.96 11.12 -4.46
CA LEU A 310 -5.83 10.45 -3.80
C LEU A 310 -4.56 11.30 -3.80
N VAL A 311 -4.23 11.92 -4.94
CA VAL A 311 -2.92 12.58 -5.14
C VAL A 311 -2.93 14.02 -4.65
N GLU A 312 -4.00 14.78 -4.93
CA GLU A 312 -4.09 16.22 -4.65
C GLU A 312 -4.57 16.46 -3.22
N ASP A 313 -5.63 15.78 -2.76
CA ASP A 313 -6.20 15.98 -1.42
C ASP A 313 -5.51 15.13 -0.34
N ARG A 314 -4.84 14.04 -0.76
CA ARG A 314 -4.11 13.11 0.15
C ARG A 314 -4.95 12.70 1.36
N PRO A 315 -6.11 12.05 1.17
CA PRO A 315 -7.03 11.74 2.25
C PRO A 315 -6.39 10.82 3.30
N PHE A 316 -6.99 10.78 4.50
CA PHE A 316 -6.60 9.83 5.54
C PHE A 316 -7.29 8.48 5.29
N GLY A 317 -6.56 7.53 4.74
CA GLY A 317 -7.07 6.21 4.37
C GLY A 317 -7.11 5.96 2.86
N ARG A 318 -7.71 4.82 2.49
CA ARG A 318 -7.77 4.33 1.12
C ARG A 318 -8.85 5.03 0.30
N VAL A 319 -8.56 5.26 -0.96
CA VAL A 319 -9.55 5.58 -2.00
C VAL A 319 -9.83 4.29 -2.77
N VAL A 320 -11.11 3.99 -2.98
CA VAL A 320 -11.55 2.72 -3.56
C VAL A 320 -12.60 2.96 -4.64
N LEU A 321 -12.51 2.27 -5.76
CA LEU A 321 -13.56 2.22 -6.79
C LEU A 321 -14.55 1.11 -6.45
N THR A 322 -15.85 1.39 -6.56
CA THR A 322 -16.93 0.39 -6.53
C THR A 322 -17.32 0.01 -7.96
N ILE A 323 -17.53 -1.29 -8.20
CA ILE A 323 -17.73 -1.87 -9.53
C ILE A 323 -19.01 -2.71 -9.59
#